data_8f86794946df7140cba27fe5f9041569
#
_entry.id   8f86794946df7140cba27fe5f9041569
#
_cell.length_a   1.000
_cell.length_b   1.000
_cell.length_c   1.000
_cell.angle_alpha   90.00
_cell.angle_beta   90.00
_cell.angle_gamma   90.00
#
_symmetry.space_group_name_H-M   'P 1'
#
loop_
_entity.id
_entity.type
_entity.pdbx_description
1 polymer ?
#
loop_
_entity_poly.entity_id
_entity_poly.type
_entity_poly.pdbx_seq_one_letter_code
_entity_poly.pdbx_strand_id
1 'polypeptide(L)' 'MVDIGFVGQLIDSMNDAVLKLEQAIVDKNVDQINKLRTFIFDLHKQIASIIGGQNV' A
#
# COMPACT_ATOMS: atom_id res chain seq x y z
N MET A 1 -2.87 -10.85 -18.57
CA MET A 1 -2.42 -11.84 -17.59
C MET A 1 -1.83 -11.14 -16.39
N VAL A 2 -2.17 -11.58 -15.19
CA VAL A 2 -1.65 -10.97 -13.96
C VAL A 2 -0.24 -11.51 -13.68
N ASP A 3 0.68 -10.60 -13.40
CA ASP A 3 2.04 -10.98 -12.98
C ASP A 3 2.03 -11.16 -11.47
N ILE A 4 1.98 -12.41 -11.04
CA ILE A 4 1.90 -12.76 -9.62
C ILE A 4 3.11 -12.25 -8.85
N GLY A 5 4.29 -12.28 -9.47
CA GLY A 5 5.49 -11.74 -8.84
C GLY A 5 5.38 -10.26 -8.57
N PHE A 6 4.86 -9.51 -9.53
CA PHE A 6 4.68 -8.08 -9.36
C PHE A 6 3.63 -7.77 -8.30
N VAL A 7 2.51 -8.49 -8.32
CA VAL A 7 1.47 -8.31 -7.31
C VAL A 7 2.02 -8.64 -5.92
N GLY A 8 2.81 -9.70 -5.82
CA GLY A 8 3.45 -10.05 -4.55
C GLY A 8 4.33 -8.94 -4.01
N GLN A 9 5.08 -8.28 -4.90
CA GLN A 9 5.91 -7.15 -4.49
C GLN A 9 5.06 -5.98 -3.98
N LEU A 10 3.93 -5.72 -4.63
CA LEU A 10 3.04 -4.66 -4.18
C LEU A 10 2.45 -4.97 -2.79
N ILE A 11 2.08 -6.23 -2.57
CA ILE A 11 1.54 -6.65 -1.27
C ILE A 11 2.61 -6.53 -0.19
N ASP A 12 3.85 -6.95 -0.49
CA ASP A 12 4.94 -6.83 0.47
C ASP A 12 5.21 -5.35 0.81
N SER A 13 5.16 -4.49 -0.20
CA SER A 13 5.34 -3.05 0.03
C SER A 13 4.23 -2.49 0.89
N MET A 14 3.00 -2.95 0.68
CA MET A 14 1.87 -2.52 1.49
C MET A 14 2.03 -2.97 2.94
N ASN A 15 2.42 -4.22 3.16
CA ASN A 15 2.64 -4.73 4.51
C ASN A 15 3.72 -3.93 5.22
N ASP A 16 4.82 -3.63 4.53
CA ASP A 16 5.89 -2.83 5.10
C ASP A 16 5.39 -1.42 5.45
N ALA A 17 4.60 -0.83 4.57
CA ALA A 17 4.06 0.50 4.81
C ALA A 17 3.11 0.51 6.01
N VAL A 18 2.33 -0.55 6.20
CA VAL A 18 1.43 -0.67 7.36
C VAL A 18 2.24 -0.72 8.65
N LEU A 19 3.33 -1.48 8.67
CA LEU A 19 4.19 -1.55 9.84
C LEU A 19 4.81 -0.18 10.15
N LYS A 20 5.24 0.53 9.12
CA LYS A 20 5.78 1.87 9.29
C LYS A 20 4.70 2.84 9.77
N LEU A 21 3.47 2.67 9.30
CA LEU A 21 2.36 3.49 9.75
C LEU A 21 2.09 3.28 11.24
N GLU A 22 2.10 2.03 11.69
CA GLU A 22 1.91 1.72 13.09
C GLU A 22 2.97 2.40 13.95
N GLN A 23 4.22 2.35 13.50
CA GLN A 23 5.31 3.00 14.21
C GLN A 23 5.14 4.52 14.23
N ALA A 24 4.71 5.10 13.11
CA ALA A 24 4.48 6.53 13.04
C ALA A 24 3.36 6.97 14.00
N ILE A 25 2.35 6.14 14.16
CA ILE A 25 1.27 6.42 15.11
C ILE A 25 1.80 6.40 16.53
N VAL A 26 2.61 5.41 16.87
CA VAL A 26 3.24 5.32 18.19
C VAL A 26 4.09 6.56 18.45
N ASP A 27 4.82 7.00 17.44
CA ASP A 27 5.71 8.16 17.55
C ASP A 27 4.96 9.48 17.46
N LYS A 28 3.67 9.44 17.13
CA LYS A 28 2.82 10.63 16.95
C LYS A 28 3.38 11.55 15.87
N ASN A 29 3.95 10.95 14.83
CA ASN A 29 4.53 11.68 13.71
C ASN A 29 3.46 11.90 12.64
N VAL A 30 2.75 13.03 12.72
CA VAL A 30 1.60 13.30 11.87
C VAL A 30 1.98 13.36 10.38
N ASP A 31 3.11 13.99 10.08
CA ASP A 31 3.55 14.09 8.68
C ASP A 31 3.79 12.70 8.08
N GLN A 32 4.44 11.84 8.83
CA GLN A 32 4.73 10.50 8.36
C GLN A 32 3.45 9.68 8.23
N ILE A 33 2.54 9.84 9.19
CA ILE A 33 1.23 9.17 9.13
C ILE A 33 0.52 9.54 7.83
N ASN A 34 0.47 10.82 7.49
CA ASN A 34 -0.22 11.27 6.30
C ASN A 34 0.44 10.75 5.03
N LYS A 35 1.77 10.75 4.97
CA LYS A 35 2.50 10.24 3.83
C LYS A 35 2.27 8.75 3.63
N LEU A 36 2.30 7.99 4.72
CA LEU A 36 2.11 6.55 4.64
C LEU A 36 0.68 6.19 4.27
N ARG A 37 -0.30 6.93 4.76
CA ARG A 37 -1.69 6.70 4.39
C ARG A 37 -1.88 6.89 2.89
N THR A 38 -1.32 7.95 2.33
CA THR A 38 -1.40 8.21 0.90
C THR A 38 -0.72 7.10 0.12
N PHE A 39 0.45 6.67 0.56
CA PHE A 39 1.21 5.62 -0.09
C PHE A 39 0.42 4.30 -0.09
N ILE A 40 -0.15 3.94 1.06
CA ILE A 40 -0.95 2.72 1.19
C ILE A 40 -2.18 2.79 0.29
N PHE A 41 -2.83 3.94 0.24
CA PHE A 41 -3.99 4.12 -0.60
C PHE A 41 -3.63 3.93 -2.08
N ASP A 42 -2.51 4.50 -2.52
CA ASP A 42 -2.05 4.34 -3.89
C ASP A 42 -1.72 2.88 -4.21
N LEU A 43 -1.06 2.18 -3.30
CA LEU A 43 -0.78 0.76 -3.49
C LEU A 43 -2.06 -0.04 -3.58
N HIS A 44 -3.02 0.27 -2.73
CA HIS A 44 -4.31 -0.42 -2.75
C HIS A 44 -5.00 -0.23 -4.10
N LYS A 45 -4.96 0.98 -4.64
CA LYS A 45 -5.55 1.25 -5.94
C LYS A 45 -4.86 0.47 -7.05
N GLN A 46 -3.53 0.38 -7.00
CA GLN A 46 -2.79 -0.37 -8.00
C GLN A 46 -3.13 -1.86 -7.94
N ILE A 47 -3.18 -2.42 -6.75
CA ILE A 47 -3.50 -3.83 -6.58
C ILE A 47 -4.92 -4.10 -7.05
N ALA A 48 -5.86 -3.25 -6.67
CA ALA A 48 -7.25 -3.42 -7.07
C ALA A 48 -7.41 -3.33 -8.59
N SER A 49 -6.68 -2.43 -9.22
CA SER A 49 -6.72 -2.27 -10.66
C SER A 49 -6.21 -3.53 -11.37
N ILE A 50 -5.15 -4.12 -10.86
CA ILE A 50 -4.57 -5.32 -11.47
C ILE A 50 -5.49 -6.52 -11.28
N ILE A 51 -5.97 -6.72 -10.06
CA ILE A 51 -6.77 -7.90 -9.72
C ILE A 51 -8.18 -7.76 -10.27
N GLY A 52 -8.75 -6.59 -10.18
CA GLY A 52 -10.11 -6.32 -10.59
C GLY A 52 -10.31 -6.21 -12.07
N GLY A 53 -9.23 -6.18 -12.83
CA GLY A 53 -9.30 -6.09 -14.25
C GLY A 53 -9.90 -4.79 -14.71
N GLN A 54 -9.92 -3.99 -13.96
CA GLN A 54 -10.32 -2.77 -14.20
C GLN A 54 -11.45 -2.58 -14.95
N ASN A 55 -12.13 -3.15 -15.04
CA ASN A 55 -13.14 -2.98 -15.66
C ASN A 55 -13.91 -2.23 -15.22
N VAL A 56 -13.94 -1.72 -15.07
CA VAL A 56 -14.74 -1.11 -14.64
C VAL A 56 -15.22 -0.36 -14.97
#